data_2d5225c6a71d2cd2621c63b857c8036c
#
_entry.id   2d5225c6a71d2cd2621c63b857c8036c
#
_cell.length_a   1.000
_cell.length_b   1.000
_cell.length_c   1.000
_cell.angle_alpha   90.00
_cell.angle_beta   90.00
_cell.angle_gamma   90.00
#
_symmetry.space_group_name_H-M   'P 1'
#
loop_
_entity.id
_entity.type
_entity.pdbx_description
1 polymer ?
#
loop_
_entity_poly.entity_id
_entity_poly.type
_entity_poly.pdbx_seq_one_letter_code
_entity_poly.pdbx_strand_id
1 'polypeptide(L)'
;EMRDEMEKLGSVSLVSMYYSRDWCDNVYVGNTAFSGSLYGVDDHYLTAVDYAVNYGRSFTAADYENRRNVALIDAKSAKSLFQGENPIGGTIEINGMPFTVVGVVSSRSSSGPVINSFQDYQMYAGSTAGTIFIPDVCWSVPYRYDEPQYAAVRATSTNDMTAAGDNVAKYLNENAIRTTKYKYESKDLLQQASDLQSLSESTNKQLIWIAAISLVVGGIGVMNIMLVSVTERTREIGLKIAIGAQQSRILWQFLTEAAVLTSMGGILGAATGIGLPEMMSH
;
A
#
# COMPACT_ATOMS: atom_id res chain seq x y z
N GLU A 1 3.87 -33.61 4.59
CA GLU A 1 3.96 -34.32 3.30
C GLU A 1 3.72 -33.37 2.10
N MET A 2 2.59 -32.67 1.99
CA MET A 2 2.34 -31.69 0.90
C MET A 2 3.30 -30.50 0.96
N ARG A 3 3.57 -29.95 2.14
CA ARG A 3 4.53 -28.88 2.37
C ARG A 3 5.95 -29.29 1.95
N ASP A 4 6.40 -30.47 2.37
CA ASP A 4 7.74 -30.98 2.05
C ASP A 4 7.96 -31.15 0.55
N GLU A 5 6.90 -31.44 -0.21
CA GLU A 5 6.93 -31.51 -1.68
C GLU A 5 7.04 -30.13 -2.31
N MET A 6 6.34 -29.12 -1.76
CA MET A 6 6.43 -27.75 -2.24
C MET A 6 7.82 -27.13 -1.97
N GLU A 7 8.45 -27.45 -0.84
CA GLU A 7 9.80 -26.99 -0.51
C GLU A 7 10.92 -27.63 -1.37
N LYS A 8 10.63 -28.75 -2.04
CA LYS A 8 11.55 -29.34 -3.02
C LYS A 8 11.55 -28.61 -4.37
N LEU A 9 10.62 -27.68 -4.59
CA LEU A 9 10.61 -26.85 -5.79
C LEU A 9 11.82 -25.89 -5.73
N GLY A 10 12.67 -25.92 -6.75
CA GLY A 10 14.00 -25.29 -6.73
C GLY A 10 14.06 -23.77 -6.50
N SER A 11 12.94 -23.07 -6.56
CA SER A 11 12.80 -21.63 -6.30
C SER A 11 12.27 -21.32 -4.90
N VAL A 12 11.86 -22.34 -4.13
CA VAL A 12 11.17 -22.21 -2.84
C VAL A 12 12.14 -22.52 -1.70
N SER A 13 12.19 -21.63 -0.72
CA SER A 13 13.00 -21.81 0.50
C SER A 13 12.17 -22.30 1.67
N LEU A 14 10.94 -21.83 1.79
CA LEU A 14 10.03 -22.19 2.89
C LEU A 14 8.59 -21.96 2.44
N VAL A 15 7.70 -22.86 2.85
CA VAL A 15 6.24 -22.70 2.66
C VAL A 15 5.53 -22.84 4.00
N SER A 16 4.57 -21.98 4.24
CA SER A 16 3.69 -22.01 5.40
C SER A 16 2.25 -21.89 4.96
N MET A 17 1.39 -22.75 5.50
CA MET A 17 -0.05 -22.67 5.27
C MET A 17 -0.72 -21.93 6.42
N TYR A 18 -1.64 -21.02 6.11
CA TYR A 18 -2.30 -20.22 7.13
C TYR A 18 -3.74 -19.87 6.76
N TYR A 19 -4.53 -19.57 7.78
CA TYR A 19 -5.83 -18.92 7.65
C TYR A 19 -5.70 -17.44 7.93
N SER A 20 -6.52 -16.61 7.30
CA SER A 20 -6.53 -15.17 7.51
C SER A 20 -7.95 -14.62 7.54
N ARG A 21 -8.19 -13.74 8.50
CA ARG A 21 -9.35 -12.86 8.53
C ARG A 21 -8.89 -11.45 8.81
N ASP A 22 -9.21 -10.56 7.90
CA ASP A 22 -9.03 -9.13 8.07
C ASP A 22 -10.29 -8.55 8.71
N TRP A 23 -10.10 -7.59 9.62
CA TRP A 23 -11.20 -6.91 10.32
C TRP A 23 -12.09 -7.88 11.12
N CYS A 24 -11.48 -8.56 12.10
CA CYS A 24 -12.19 -9.51 12.93
C CYS A 24 -13.20 -8.83 13.86
N ASP A 25 -14.47 -9.18 13.69
CA ASP A 25 -15.51 -8.91 14.67
C ASP A 25 -15.46 -9.95 15.79
N ASN A 26 -16.00 -9.59 16.96
CA ASN A 26 -16.11 -10.48 18.13
C ASN A 26 -14.78 -10.98 18.70
N VAL A 27 -13.77 -10.12 18.72
CA VAL A 27 -12.50 -10.34 19.42
C VAL A 27 -12.38 -9.29 20.53
N TYR A 28 -12.21 -9.73 21.77
CA TYR A 28 -12.23 -8.85 22.94
C TYR A 28 -11.16 -9.21 23.98
N VAL A 29 -10.72 -8.21 24.72
CA VAL A 29 -10.04 -8.36 26.01
C VAL A 29 -10.86 -7.58 27.05
N GLY A 30 -11.56 -8.29 27.93
CA GLY A 30 -12.54 -7.64 28.80
C GLY A 30 -13.60 -6.85 28.01
N ASN A 31 -13.61 -5.53 28.18
CA ASN A 31 -14.53 -4.64 27.46
C ASN A 31 -13.91 -3.98 26.22
N THR A 32 -12.65 -4.26 25.91
CA THR A 32 -11.94 -3.66 24.78
C THR A 32 -12.08 -4.53 23.53
N ALA A 33 -12.75 -3.99 22.51
CA ALA A 33 -12.88 -4.68 21.22
C ALA A 33 -11.57 -4.55 20.40
N PHE A 34 -11.23 -5.62 19.70
CA PHE A 34 -10.16 -5.65 18.72
C PHE A 34 -10.72 -5.50 17.30
N SER A 35 -10.10 -4.64 16.51
CA SER A 35 -10.45 -4.42 15.11
C SER A 35 -9.21 -4.55 14.27
N GLY A 36 -8.69 -5.75 14.16
CA GLY A 36 -7.46 -6.06 13.43
C GLY A 36 -7.57 -7.38 12.69
N SER A 37 -6.42 -7.89 12.26
CA SER A 37 -6.33 -9.14 11.52
C SER A 37 -6.03 -10.31 12.45
N LEU A 38 -6.65 -11.45 12.19
CA LEU A 38 -6.41 -12.71 12.88
C LEU A 38 -5.88 -13.74 11.88
N TYR A 39 -4.79 -14.41 12.26
CA TYR A 39 -4.15 -15.46 11.48
C TYR A 39 -4.13 -16.77 12.24
N GLY A 40 -4.56 -17.85 11.59
CA GLY A 40 -4.36 -19.21 12.05
C GLY A 40 -3.13 -19.78 11.37
N VAL A 41 -2.03 -19.98 12.09
CA VAL A 41 -0.70 -20.18 11.52
C VAL A 41 -0.11 -21.52 11.88
N ASP A 42 0.64 -22.12 10.95
CA ASP A 42 1.46 -23.28 11.22
C ASP A 42 2.78 -22.90 11.94
N ASP A 43 3.59 -23.89 12.25
CA ASP A 43 4.86 -23.73 12.97
C ASP A 43 5.95 -22.97 12.20
N HIS A 44 5.83 -22.88 10.88
CA HIS A 44 6.79 -22.20 9.98
C HIS A 44 6.41 -20.76 9.64
N TYR A 45 5.18 -20.35 9.90
CA TYR A 45 4.66 -19.06 9.44
C TYR A 45 5.50 -17.87 9.89
N LEU A 46 5.83 -17.79 11.19
CA LEU A 46 6.60 -16.66 11.72
C LEU A 46 7.97 -16.55 11.05
N THR A 47 8.57 -17.69 10.72
CA THR A 47 9.84 -17.72 9.99
C THR A 47 9.65 -17.32 8.52
N ALA A 48 8.59 -17.80 7.87
CA ALA A 48 8.30 -17.50 6.47
C ALA A 48 8.10 -15.99 6.23
N VAL A 49 7.38 -15.31 7.15
CA VAL A 49 7.06 -13.88 7.05
C VAL A 49 7.99 -12.98 7.89
N ASP A 50 9.09 -13.51 8.40
CA ASP A 50 10.13 -12.79 9.14
C ASP A 50 9.63 -12.08 10.41
N TYR A 51 8.79 -12.76 11.19
CA TYR A 51 8.41 -12.32 12.54
C TYR A 51 9.33 -12.91 13.60
N ALA A 52 9.63 -12.12 14.62
CA ALA A 52 10.38 -12.54 15.80
C ALA A 52 9.56 -12.35 17.07
N VAL A 53 9.74 -13.27 18.03
CA VAL A 53 9.20 -13.11 19.38
C VAL A 53 10.09 -12.15 20.15
N ASN A 54 9.53 -11.03 20.57
CA ASN A 54 10.23 -10.03 21.38
C ASN A 54 10.07 -10.28 22.86
N TYR A 55 8.92 -10.82 23.26
CA TYR A 55 8.59 -11.01 24.65
C TYR A 55 7.73 -12.27 24.83
N GLY A 56 7.96 -13.06 25.88
CA GLY A 56 7.28 -14.33 26.09
C GLY A 56 7.91 -15.48 25.28
N ARG A 57 7.09 -16.35 24.70
CA ARG A 57 7.53 -17.50 23.90
C ARG A 57 6.76 -17.64 22.61
N SER A 58 7.33 -18.32 21.63
CA SER A 58 6.63 -18.75 20.42
C SER A 58 5.69 -19.93 20.69
N PHE A 59 4.92 -20.31 19.68
CA PHE A 59 4.22 -21.58 19.69
C PHE A 59 5.22 -22.74 19.77
N THR A 60 4.83 -23.78 20.49
CA THR A 60 5.62 -25.02 20.65
C THR A 60 4.90 -26.16 19.94
N ALA A 61 5.61 -27.23 19.60
CA ALA A 61 4.99 -28.43 19.04
C ALA A 61 3.85 -28.95 19.92
N ALA A 62 4.00 -28.88 21.25
CA ALA A 62 2.94 -29.27 22.18
C ALA A 62 1.67 -28.41 22.13
N ASP A 63 1.77 -27.16 21.67
CA ASP A 63 0.59 -26.29 21.47
C ASP A 63 -0.22 -26.77 20.26
N TYR A 64 0.44 -27.22 19.20
CA TYR A 64 -0.20 -27.78 18.00
C TYR A 64 -0.75 -29.20 18.28
N GLU A 65 0.06 -30.08 18.88
CA GLU A 65 -0.35 -31.47 19.17
C GLU A 65 -1.54 -31.54 20.11
N ASN A 66 -1.54 -30.71 21.16
CA ASN A 66 -2.60 -30.70 22.18
C ASN A 66 -3.71 -29.68 21.88
N ARG A 67 -3.68 -29.03 20.72
CA ARG A 67 -4.65 -27.99 20.31
C ARG A 67 -4.91 -26.96 21.42
N ARG A 68 -3.83 -26.42 21.99
CA ARG A 68 -3.95 -25.43 23.05
C ARG A 68 -4.43 -24.11 22.54
N ASN A 69 -5.43 -23.52 23.18
CA ASN A 69 -5.93 -22.19 22.86
C ASN A 69 -4.94 -21.12 23.36
N VAL A 70 -3.87 -20.93 22.61
CA VAL A 70 -2.83 -19.93 22.86
C VAL A 70 -2.78 -18.91 21.70
N ALA A 71 -2.37 -17.69 22.01
CA ALA A 71 -2.26 -16.61 21.03
C ALA A 71 -0.91 -15.91 21.13
N LEU A 72 -0.40 -15.47 19.98
CA LEU A 72 0.63 -14.46 19.87
C LEU A 72 0.00 -13.17 19.36
N ILE A 73 0.49 -12.05 19.83
CA ILE A 73 -0.01 -10.73 19.42
C ILE A 73 1.14 -9.85 18.96
N ASP A 74 0.88 -8.93 18.05
CA ASP A 74 1.88 -7.93 17.71
C ASP A 74 1.93 -6.79 18.73
N ALA A 75 2.95 -5.95 18.65
CA ALA A 75 3.13 -4.83 19.58
C ALA A 75 1.98 -3.82 19.57
N LYS A 76 1.29 -3.66 18.41
CA LYS A 76 0.14 -2.77 18.28
C LYS A 76 -1.07 -3.33 19.01
N SER A 77 -1.36 -4.63 18.82
CA SER A 77 -2.42 -5.33 19.54
C SER A 77 -2.19 -5.35 21.04
N ALA A 78 -0.92 -5.57 21.48
CA ALA A 78 -0.57 -5.52 22.89
C ALA A 78 -0.90 -4.16 23.49
N LYS A 79 -0.54 -3.08 22.80
CA LYS A 79 -0.80 -1.71 23.27
C LYS A 79 -2.30 -1.37 23.28
N SER A 80 -3.06 -1.76 22.24
CA SER A 80 -4.47 -1.42 22.11
C SER A 80 -5.37 -2.23 23.07
N LEU A 81 -5.09 -3.53 23.22
CA LEU A 81 -5.92 -4.44 24.00
C LEU A 81 -5.61 -4.42 25.49
N PHE A 82 -4.33 -4.29 25.86
CA PHE A 82 -3.86 -4.38 27.25
C PHE A 82 -3.45 -3.03 27.84
N GLN A 83 -3.59 -1.91 27.09
CA GLN A 83 -3.42 -0.53 27.58
C GLN A 83 -2.13 -0.27 28.37
N GLY A 84 -1.07 -1.03 28.04
CA GLY A 84 0.25 -0.93 28.69
C GLY A 84 0.49 -1.92 29.83
N GLU A 85 -0.51 -2.74 30.17
CA GLU A 85 -0.32 -3.88 31.08
C GLU A 85 0.44 -5.00 30.39
N ASN A 86 1.02 -5.92 31.18
CA ASN A 86 1.70 -7.10 30.65
C ASN A 86 0.68 -8.04 29.98
N PRO A 87 0.77 -8.25 28.64
CA PRO A 87 -0.19 -9.09 27.95
C PRO A 87 0.03 -10.59 28.17
N ILE A 88 1.24 -11.02 28.62
CA ILE A 88 1.56 -12.45 28.78
C ILE A 88 0.73 -13.07 29.90
N GLY A 89 0.04 -14.17 29.58
CA GLY A 89 -0.91 -14.82 30.47
C GLY A 89 -2.32 -14.21 30.45
N GLY A 90 -2.49 -13.06 29.78
CA GLY A 90 -3.80 -12.45 29.54
C GLY A 90 -4.66 -13.30 28.62
N THR A 91 -5.97 -13.13 28.73
CA THR A 91 -6.96 -13.87 27.92
C THR A 91 -7.58 -12.98 26.86
N ILE A 92 -7.58 -13.44 25.63
CA ILE A 92 -8.30 -12.84 24.50
C ILE A 92 -9.49 -13.74 24.17
N GLU A 93 -10.67 -13.19 24.10
CA GLU A 93 -11.86 -13.90 23.64
C GLU A 93 -12.03 -13.73 22.13
N ILE A 94 -12.04 -14.84 21.40
CA ILE A 94 -12.24 -14.89 19.96
C ILE A 94 -13.54 -15.66 19.68
N ASN A 95 -14.57 -14.98 19.22
CA ASN A 95 -15.93 -15.55 19.09
C ASN A 95 -16.43 -16.29 20.35
N GLY A 96 -16.17 -15.72 21.54
CA GLY A 96 -16.55 -16.29 22.82
C GLY A 96 -15.63 -17.41 23.32
N MET A 97 -14.57 -17.75 22.58
CA MET A 97 -13.59 -18.78 22.98
C MET A 97 -12.34 -18.11 23.56
N PRO A 98 -11.89 -18.50 24.77
CA PRO A 98 -10.73 -17.92 25.41
C PRO A 98 -9.42 -18.47 24.82
N PHE A 99 -8.50 -17.54 24.52
CA PHE A 99 -7.13 -17.83 24.11
C PHE A 99 -6.16 -17.11 25.06
N THR A 100 -5.13 -17.82 25.53
CA THR A 100 -4.12 -17.24 26.42
C THR A 100 -2.96 -16.66 25.62
N VAL A 101 -2.60 -15.41 25.89
CA VAL A 101 -1.45 -14.77 25.25
C VAL A 101 -0.16 -15.36 25.80
N VAL A 102 0.68 -15.92 24.92
CA VAL A 102 1.94 -16.57 25.30
C VAL A 102 3.18 -15.80 24.82
N GLY A 103 3.00 -14.87 23.87
CA GLY A 103 4.11 -14.06 23.39
C GLY A 103 3.66 -12.82 22.61
N VAL A 104 4.58 -11.87 22.50
CA VAL A 104 4.47 -10.67 21.68
C VAL A 104 5.50 -10.74 20.58
N VAL A 105 5.07 -10.55 19.35
CA VAL A 105 5.88 -10.65 18.14
C VAL A 105 6.01 -9.31 17.43
N SER A 106 7.09 -9.14 16.65
CA SER A 106 7.22 -8.04 15.70
C SER A 106 7.86 -8.52 14.41
N SER A 107 7.57 -7.85 13.31
CA SER A 107 8.29 -8.07 12.06
C SER A 107 9.74 -7.61 12.22
N ARG A 108 10.70 -8.42 11.75
CA ARG A 108 12.13 -8.06 11.69
C ARG A 108 12.42 -7.10 10.56
N SER A 109 11.66 -7.14 9.48
CA SER A 109 11.73 -6.13 8.44
C SER A 109 11.16 -4.83 8.97
N SER A 110 12.03 -4.00 9.57
CA SER A 110 11.71 -2.65 10.06
C SER A 110 11.42 -1.64 8.93
N SER A 111 11.44 -2.09 7.70
CA SER A 111 11.01 -1.33 6.54
C SER A 111 9.50 -1.42 6.42
N GLY A 112 8.79 -0.72 7.29
CA GLY A 112 7.46 -0.30 6.94
C GLY A 112 7.55 0.44 5.59
N PRO A 113 6.51 0.38 4.75
CA PRO A 113 6.53 1.10 3.49
C PRO A 113 6.85 2.57 3.75
N VAL A 114 7.79 3.10 2.97
CA VAL A 114 8.15 4.53 3.08
C VAL A 114 6.94 5.30 2.57
N ILE A 115 6.21 5.91 3.48
CA ILE A 115 5.03 6.72 3.17
C ILE A 115 5.53 8.08 2.68
N ASN A 116 5.58 8.25 1.36
CA ASN A 116 6.01 9.49 0.73
C ASN A 116 4.84 10.29 0.11
N SER A 117 3.63 9.72 0.10
CA SER A 117 2.46 10.35 -0.47
C SER A 117 1.20 10.05 0.34
N PHE A 118 0.16 10.88 0.16
CA PHE A 118 -1.16 10.64 0.76
C PHE A 118 -1.80 9.34 0.26
N GLN A 119 -1.49 8.92 -0.98
CA GLN A 119 -1.92 7.62 -1.51
C GLN A 119 -1.25 6.45 -0.80
N ASP A 120 0.05 6.57 -0.50
CA ASP A 120 0.78 5.58 0.32
C ASP A 120 0.17 5.53 1.72
N TYR A 121 -0.14 6.69 2.31
CA TYR A 121 -0.82 6.76 3.60
C TYR A 121 -2.18 6.03 3.57
N GLN A 122 -3.02 6.27 2.58
CA GLN A 122 -4.31 5.56 2.45
C GLN A 122 -4.15 4.05 2.24
N MET A 123 -3.14 3.64 1.48
CA MET A 123 -2.88 2.24 1.19
C MET A 123 -2.28 1.49 2.39
N TYR A 124 -1.44 2.15 3.18
CA TYR A 124 -0.70 1.56 4.29
C TYR A 124 -1.25 1.94 5.68
N ALA A 125 -1.94 3.06 5.83
CA ALA A 125 -2.58 3.45 7.09
C ALA A 125 -3.83 2.61 7.40
N GLY A 126 -4.41 1.93 6.42
CA GLY A 126 -5.46 0.94 6.64
C GLY A 126 -5.04 -0.25 7.53
N SER A 127 -3.73 -0.41 7.79
CA SER A 127 -3.15 -1.42 8.68
C SER A 127 -2.71 -0.84 10.04
N THR A 128 -3.43 0.12 10.59
CA THR A 128 -3.18 0.59 11.97
C THR A 128 -3.71 -0.37 13.02
N ALA A 129 -4.59 -1.27 12.63
CA ALA A 129 -5.09 -2.36 13.45
C ALA A 129 -3.98 -3.41 13.63
N GLY A 130 -3.84 -3.93 14.86
CA GLY A 130 -2.84 -4.94 15.18
C GLY A 130 -3.16 -6.32 14.59
N THR A 131 -2.31 -7.28 14.89
CA THR A 131 -2.41 -8.66 14.40
C THR A 131 -2.36 -9.64 15.57
N ILE A 132 -3.26 -10.63 15.54
CA ILE A 132 -3.30 -11.75 16.47
C ILE A 132 -3.02 -13.03 15.68
N PHE A 133 -2.20 -13.90 16.23
CA PHE A 133 -1.90 -15.22 15.66
C PHE A 133 -2.36 -16.30 16.63
N ILE A 134 -2.98 -17.34 16.10
CA ILE A 134 -3.35 -18.57 16.82
C ILE A 134 -2.83 -19.77 16.05
N PRO A 135 -2.61 -20.93 16.65
CA PRO A 135 -2.26 -22.15 15.92
C PRO A 135 -3.35 -22.51 14.90
N ASP A 136 -2.99 -22.88 13.67
CA ASP A 136 -3.92 -23.28 12.61
C ASP A 136 -4.86 -24.43 13.02
N VAL A 137 -4.34 -25.38 13.81
CA VAL A 137 -5.12 -26.49 14.37
C VAL A 137 -6.24 -26.03 15.30
N CYS A 138 -6.15 -24.82 15.85
CA CYS A 138 -7.15 -24.20 16.70
C CYS A 138 -8.14 -23.32 15.91
N TRP A 139 -7.92 -23.10 14.59
CA TRP A 139 -8.77 -22.25 13.78
C TRP A 139 -10.24 -22.68 13.80
N SER A 140 -10.49 -23.98 13.75
CA SER A 140 -11.84 -24.54 13.78
C SER A 140 -12.58 -24.35 15.11
N VAL A 141 -11.93 -23.85 16.18
CA VAL A 141 -12.56 -23.58 17.47
C VAL A 141 -13.44 -22.33 17.39
N PRO A 142 -12.92 -21.15 16.97
CA PRO A 142 -13.73 -19.96 16.81
C PRO A 142 -14.41 -19.84 15.44
N TYR A 143 -13.94 -20.58 14.40
CA TYR A 143 -14.40 -20.45 13.03
C TYR A 143 -14.77 -21.80 12.37
N ARG A 144 -15.13 -21.76 11.10
CA ARG A 144 -15.50 -22.96 10.35
C ARG A 144 -14.26 -23.78 9.97
N TYR A 145 -14.44 -25.08 9.93
CA TYR A 145 -13.38 -26.03 9.57
C TYR A 145 -12.98 -25.97 8.09
N ASP A 146 -13.91 -25.60 7.21
CA ASP A 146 -13.78 -25.64 5.74
C ASP A 146 -13.41 -24.31 5.10
N GLU A 147 -12.79 -23.41 5.87
CA GLU A 147 -12.32 -22.14 5.30
C GLU A 147 -11.08 -22.36 4.41
N PRO A 148 -10.96 -21.59 3.32
CA PRO A 148 -9.80 -21.70 2.44
C PRO A 148 -8.51 -21.26 3.16
N GLN A 149 -7.45 -22.02 2.99
CA GLN A 149 -6.12 -21.66 3.45
C GLN A 149 -5.38 -20.83 2.42
N TYR A 150 -4.48 -20.01 2.92
CA TYR A 150 -3.50 -19.27 2.13
C TYR A 150 -2.13 -19.93 2.30
N ALA A 151 -1.22 -19.70 1.35
CA ALA A 151 0.16 -20.13 1.44
C ALA A 151 1.09 -18.92 1.46
N ALA A 152 1.91 -18.81 2.49
CA ALA A 152 3.04 -17.88 2.52
C ALA A 152 4.28 -18.60 1.98
N VAL A 153 4.85 -18.08 0.90
CA VAL A 153 5.97 -18.69 0.19
C VAL A 153 7.18 -17.78 0.32
N ARG A 154 8.27 -18.31 0.84
CA ARG A 154 9.56 -17.64 0.84
C ARG A 154 10.41 -18.18 -0.30
N ALA A 155 10.81 -17.32 -1.23
CA ALA A 155 11.68 -17.68 -2.33
C ALA A 155 13.14 -17.81 -1.86
N THR A 156 13.96 -18.53 -2.63
CA THR A 156 15.40 -18.65 -2.41
C THR A 156 16.14 -17.35 -2.69
N SER A 157 15.65 -16.55 -3.64
CA SER A 157 16.16 -15.22 -3.97
C SER A 157 15.02 -14.27 -4.39
N THR A 158 15.29 -12.97 -4.38
CA THR A 158 14.34 -11.95 -4.84
C THR A 158 13.95 -12.15 -6.31
N ASN A 159 14.87 -12.62 -7.14
CA ASN A 159 14.59 -12.87 -8.56
C ASN A 159 13.68 -14.09 -8.80
N ASP A 160 13.62 -15.00 -7.82
CA ASP A 160 12.83 -16.23 -7.91
C ASP A 160 11.42 -16.09 -7.28
N MET A 161 11.07 -14.90 -6.75
CA MET A 161 9.81 -14.71 -6.02
C MET A 161 8.59 -15.05 -6.87
N THR A 162 8.50 -14.54 -8.08
CA THR A 162 7.40 -14.82 -9.01
C THR A 162 7.35 -16.30 -9.36
N ALA A 163 8.51 -16.91 -9.70
CA ALA A 163 8.58 -18.32 -10.04
C ALA A 163 8.22 -19.23 -8.85
N ALA A 164 8.64 -18.86 -7.64
CA ALA A 164 8.30 -19.61 -6.43
C ALA A 164 6.79 -19.59 -6.16
N GLY A 165 6.17 -18.41 -6.24
CA GLY A 165 4.73 -18.25 -6.06
C GLY A 165 3.93 -19.04 -7.10
N ASP A 166 4.29 -18.93 -8.38
CA ASP A 166 3.60 -19.61 -9.48
C ASP A 166 3.75 -21.13 -9.40
N ASN A 167 4.93 -21.63 -9.05
CA ASN A 167 5.17 -23.07 -8.90
C ASN A 167 4.35 -23.65 -7.74
N VAL A 168 4.30 -22.96 -6.60
CA VAL A 168 3.48 -23.37 -5.44
C VAL A 168 1.99 -23.30 -5.77
N ALA A 169 1.53 -22.21 -6.40
CA ALA A 169 0.13 -22.08 -6.82
C ALA A 169 -0.28 -23.19 -7.80
N LYS A 170 0.58 -23.52 -8.77
CA LYS A 170 0.36 -24.62 -9.70
C LYS A 170 0.27 -25.97 -8.96
N TYR A 171 1.23 -26.25 -8.08
CA TYR A 171 1.24 -27.47 -7.28
C TYR A 171 -0.03 -27.63 -6.44
N LEU A 172 -0.45 -26.56 -5.75
CA LEU A 172 -1.67 -26.56 -4.94
C LEU A 172 -2.92 -26.78 -5.82
N ASN A 173 -3.00 -26.16 -6.98
CA ASN A 173 -4.13 -26.34 -7.90
C ASN A 173 -4.20 -27.76 -8.52
N GLU A 174 -3.06 -28.42 -8.72
CA GLU A 174 -3.00 -29.78 -9.22
C GLU A 174 -3.38 -30.82 -8.16
N ASN A 175 -3.05 -30.54 -6.89
CA ASN A 175 -3.25 -31.47 -5.77
C ASN A 175 -4.45 -31.10 -4.87
N ALA A 176 -5.07 -29.91 -5.06
CA ALA A 176 -6.28 -29.53 -4.34
C ALA A 176 -7.46 -30.43 -4.70
N ILE A 177 -8.33 -30.68 -3.74
CA ILE A 177 -9.57 -31.44 -3.95
C ILE A 177 -10.42 -30.68 -4.98
N ARG A 178 -10.66 -31.30 -6.13
CA ARG A 178 -11.32 -30.71 -7.33
C ARG A 178 -12.76 -30.22 -7.11
N THR A 179 -13.28 -30.29 -5.91
CA THR A 179 -14.65 -29.88 -5.57
C THR A 179 -14.79 -28.37 -5.31
N THR A 180 -13.69 -27.63 -5.23
CA THR A 180 -13.72 -26.19 -4.95
C THR A 180 -13.71 -25.37 -6.24
N LYS A 181 -14.54 -24.33 -6.28
CA LYS A 181 -14.54 -23.32 -7.36
C LYS A 181 -13.35 -22.36 -7.26
N TYR A 182 -12.58 -22.43 -6.18
CA TYR A 182 -11.47 -21.54 -5.89
C TYR A 182 -10.17 -22.11 -6.45
N LYS A 183 -9.33 -21.24 -6.96
CA LYS A 183 -7.98 -21.56 -7.42
C LYS A 183 -6.99 -20.74 -6.63
N TYR A 184 -5.81 -21.31 -6.40
CA TYR A 184 -4.69 -20.58 -5.87
C TYR A 184 -4.06 -19.71 -6.96
N GLU A 185 -3.82 -18.46 -6.64
CA GLU A 185 -3.11 -17.52 -7.50
C GLU A 185 -1.94 -16.94 -6.71
N SER A 186 -0.81 -16.78 -7.38
CA SER A 186 0.35 -16.13 -6.80
C SER A 186 0.10 -14.62 -6.69
N LYS A 187 0.36 -14.04 -5.52
CA LYS A 187 0.43 -12.60 -5.31
C LYS A 187 1.87 -12.22 -4.98
N ASP A 188 2.59 -11.78 -5.99
CA ASP A 188 3.94 -11.28 -5.84
C ASP A 188 3.93 -9.81 -5.40
N LEU A 189 4.56 -9.51 -4.27
CA LEU A 189 4.68 -8.15 -3.75
C LEU A 189 5.51 -7.25 -4.67
N LEU A 190 6.51 -7.80 -5.35
CA LEU A 190 7.31 -7.05 -6.33
C LEU A 190 6.50 -6.69 -7.56
N GLN A 191 5.68 -7.63 -8.05
CA GLN A 191 4.78 -7.38 -9.17
C GLN A 191 3.77 -6.30 -8.80
N GLN A 192 3.16 -6.37 -7.61
CA GLN A 192 2.24 -5.34 -7.13
C GLN A 192 2.92 -3.96 -7.03
N ALA A 193 4.15 -3.89 -6.51
CA ALA A 193 4.90 -2.65 -6.46
C ALA A 193 5.20 -2.10 -7.86
N SER A 194 5.56 -2.96 -8.81
CA SER A 194 5.79 -2.61 -10.21
C SER A 194 4.51 -2.11 -10.89
N ASP A 195 3.39 -2.77 -10.65
CA ASP A 195 2.08 -2.37 -11.19
C ASP A 195 1.65 -1.00 -10.66
N LEU A 196 1.85 -0.74 -9.36
CA LEU A 196 1.59 0.57 -8.75
C LEU A 196 2.50 1.66 -9.33
N GLN A 197 3.77 1.36 -9.55
CA GLN A 197 4.70 2.28 -10.18
C GLN A 197 4.26 2.59 -11.62
N SER A 198 3.85 1.59 -12.39
CA SER A 198 3.37 1.77 -13.76
C SER A 198 2.09 2.58 -13.83
N LEU A 199 1.17 2.41 -12.87
CA LEU A 199 -0.03 3.23 -12.71
C LEU A 199 0.31 4.69 -12.38
N SER A 200 1.27 4.92 -11.47
CA SER A 200 1.76 6.25 -11.13
C SER A 200 2.39 6.95 -12.33
N GLU A 201 3.22 6.25 -13.10
CA GLU A 201 3.81 6.78 -14.33
C GLU A 201 2.74 7.11 -15.39
N SER A 202 1.73 6.25 -15.53
CA SER A 202 0.62 6.48 -16.46
C SER A 202 -0.19 7.72 -16.05
N THR A 203 -0.47 7.88 -14.75
CA THR A 203 -1.17 9.05 -14.20
C THR A 203 -0.35 10.32 -14.43
N ASN A 204 0.95 10.29 -14.17
CA ASN A 204 1.83 11.43 -14.42
C ASN A 204 1.85 11.83 -15.91
N LYS A 205 1.90 10.86 -16.83
CA LYS A 205 1.78 11.13 -18.27
C LYS A 205 0.46 11.79 -18.63
N GLN A 206 -0.65 11.33 -18.06
CA GLN A 206 -1.97 11.97 -18.28
C GLN A 206 -1.99 13.41 -17.76
N LEU A 207 -1.45 13.66 -16.57
CA LEU A 207 -1.36 15.02 -16.00
C LEU A 207 -0.51 15.95 -16.89
N ILE A 208 0.61 15.45 -17.42
CA ILE A 208 1.45 16.22 -18.36
C ILE A 208 0.68 16.59 -19.63
N TRP A 209 -0.10 15.65 -20.19
CA TRP A 209 -0.93 15.94 -21.37
C TRP A 209 -2.01 16.97 -21.08
N ILE A 210 -2.70 16.89 -19.94
CA ILE A 210 -3.70 17.87 -19.52
C ILE A 210 -3.05 19.24 -19.34
N ALA A 211 -1.89 19.31 -18.69
CA ALA A 211 -1.15 20.55 -18.52
C ALA A 211 -0.70 21.13 -19.86
N ALA A 212 -0.22 20.32 -20.79
CA ALA A 212 0.19 20.75 -22.13
C ALA A 212 -0.99 21.34 -22.92
N ILE A 213 -2.14 20.68 -22.91
CA ILE A 213 -3.36 21.18 -23.57
C ILE A 213 -3.81 22.50 -22.93
N SER A 214 -3.80 22.59 -21.60
CA SER A 214 -4.15 23.81 -20.87
C SER A 214 -3.22 24.97 -21.21
N LEU A 215 -1.93 24.68 -21.35
CA LEU A 215 -0.94 25.68 -21.75
C LEU A 215 -1.17 26.19 -23.18
N VAL A 216 -1.50 25.30 -24.12
CA VAL A 216 -1.84 25.68 -25.50
C VAL A 216 -3.08 26.56 -25.52
N VAL A 217 -4.14 26.19 -24.81
CA VAL A 217 -5.39 26.99 -24.73
C VAL A 217 -5.11 28.35 -24.10
N GLY A 218 -4.32 28.37 -23.00
CA GLY A 218 -3.90 29.64 -22.38
C GLY A 218 -3.08 30.51 -23.33
N GLY A 219 -2.17 29.92 -24.11
CA GLY A 219 -1.38 30.60 -25.14
C GLY A 219 -2.24 31.24 -26.24
N ILE A 220 -3.27 30.52 -26.71
CA ILE A 220 -4.24 31.05 -27.69
C ILE A 220 -5.01 32.24 -27.08
N GLY A 221 -5.38 32.14 -25.80
CA GLY A 221 -6.03 33.25 -25.09
C GLY A 221 -5.15 34.51 -25.06
N VAL A 222 -3.88 34.38 -24.70
CA VAL A 222 -2.90 35.48 -24.69
C VAL A 222 -2.73 36.04 -26.10
N MET A 223 -2.61 35.18 -27.11
CA MET A 223 -2.49 35.60 -28.52
C MET A 223 -3.69 36.46 -28.95
N ASN A 224 -4.90 36.07 -28.62
CA ASN A 224 -6.11 36.83 -28.96
C ASN A 224 -6.13 38.20 -28.28
N ILE A 225 -5.75 38.29 -26.98
CA ILE A 225 -5.66 39.55 -26.25
C ILE A 225 -4.62 40.46 -26.89
N MET A 226 -3.47 39.93 -27.26
CA MET A 226 -2.38 40.70 -27.88
C MET A 226 -2.77 41.17 -29.28
N LEU A 227 -3.49 40.36 -30.08
CA LEU A 227 -4.01 40.76 -31.40
C LEU A 227 -4.97 41.97 -31.27
N VAL A 228 -5.89 41.92 -30.32
CA VAL A 228 -6.84 43.04 -30.05
C VAL A 228 -6.03 44.28 -29.62
N SER A 229 -5.10 44.13 -28.68
CA SER A 229 -4.27 45.25 -28.20
C SER A 229 -3.47 45.91 -29.34
N VAL A 230 -2.88 45.13 -30.25
CA VAL A 230 -2.16 45.65 -31.42
C VAL A 230 -3.10 46.36 -32.39
N THR A 231 -4.30 45.82 -32.65
CA THR A 231 -5.25 46.43 -33.55
C THR A 231 -5.79 47.76 -33.01
N GLU A 232 -6.06 47.84 -31.70
CA GLU A 232 -6.49 49.10 -31.05
C GLU A 232 -5.40 50.18 -31.11
N ARG A 233 -4.12 49.82 -31.02
CA ARG A 233 -2.99 50.75 -31.03
C ARG A 233 -2.35 50.94 -32.42
N THR A 234 -3.03 50.49 -33.49
CA THR A 234 -2.49 50.58 -34.86
C THR A 234 -2.12 52.00 -35.26
N ARG A 235 -2.92 53.00 -34.86
CA ARG A 235 -2.64 54.41 -35.13
C ARG A 235 -1.39 54.92 -34.44
N GLU A 236 -1.14 54.54 -33.19
CA GLU A 236 0.08 54.90 -32.44
C GLU A 236 1.33 54.23 -33.04
N ILE A 237 1.20 52.95 -33.47
CA ILE A 237 2.25 52.19 -34.12
C ILE A 237 2.62 52.86 -35.46
N GLY A 238 1.61 53.23 -36.27
CA GLY A 238 1.80 53.94 -37.50
C GLY A 238 2.51 55.27 -37.32
N LEU A 239 2.15 56.04 -36.29
CA LEU A 239 2.80 57.29 -35.96
C LEU A 239 4.26 57.10 -35.57
N LYS A 240 4.55 56.09 -34.73
CA LYS A 240 5.95 55.75 -34.35
C LYS A 240 6.80 55.36 -35.55
N ILE A 241 6.28 54.59 -36.47
CA ILE A 241 6.96 54.21 -37.71
C ILE A 241 7.18 55.44 -38.59
N ALA A 242 6.22 56.37 -38.73
CA ALA A 242 6.35 57.59 -39.53
C ALA A 242 7.42 58.55 -38.99
N ILE A 243 7.69 58.51 -37.67
CA ILE A 243 8.77 59.31 -37.03
C ILE A 243 10.13 58.58 -37.08
N GLY A 244 10.21 57.40 -37.73
CA GLY A 244 11.46 56.65 -37.93
C GLY A 244 11.81 55.60 -36.91
N ALA A 245 10.84 55.14 -36.11
CA ALA A 245 11.08 54.06 -35.18
C ALA A 245 11.33 52.73 -35.94
N GLN A 246 12.36 51.97 -35.50
CA GLN A 246 12.65 50.64 -36.06
C GLN A 246 11.53 49.66 -35.70
N GLN A 247 11.03 48.90 -36.66
CA GLN A 247 10.01 47.88 -36.49
C GLN A 247 10.38 46.84 -35.43
N SER A 248 11.64 46.47 -35.33
CA SER A 248 12.16 45.54 -34.34
C SER A 248 11.99 46.04 -32.91
N ARG A 249 12.12 47.35 -32.64
CA ARG A 249 11.91 47.93 -31.29
C ARG A 249 10.44 47.86 -30.90
N ILE A 250 9.52 48.10 -31.83
CA ILE A 250 8.08 48.00 -31.59
C ILE A 250 7.73 46.53 -31.31
N LEU A 251 8.25 45.59 -32.09
CA LEU A 251 8.01 44.16 -31.85
C LEU A 251 8.53 43.70 -30.46
N TRP A 252 9.72 44.11 -30.07
CA TRP A 252 10.26 43.81 -28.75
C TRP A 252 9.43 44.40 -27.61
N GLN A 253 8.84 45.56 -27.80
CA GLN A 253 7.97 46.18 -26.79
C GLN A 253 6.72 45.30 -26.53
N PHE A 254 6.05 44.82 -27.59
CA PHE A 254 4.89 43.90 -27.42
C PHE A 254 5.26 42.55 -26.89
N LEU A 255 6.42 41.99 -27.30
CA LEU A 255 6.94 40.73 -26.77
C LEU A 255 7.23 40.81 -25.27
N THR A 256 7.85 41.89 -24.82
CA THR A 256 8.15 42.08 -23.39
C THR A 256 6.86 42.29 -22.57
N GLU A 257 5.89 43.01 -23.10
CA GLU A 257 4.59 43.19 -22.44
C GLU A 257 3.86 41.85 -22.27
N ALA A 258 3.82 41.01 -23.31
CA ALA A 258 3.28 39.66 -23.27
C ALA A 258 4.04 38.75 -22.27
N ALA A 259 5.37 38.81 -22.31
CA ALA A 259 6.22 38.00 -21.42
C ALA A 259 6.01 38.36 -19.94
N VAL A 260 5.87 39.63 -19.61
CA VAL A 260 5.62 40.06 -18.23
C VAL A 260 4.24 39.58 -17.77
N LEU A 261 3.20 39.75 -18.58
CA LEU A 261 1.84 39.28 -18.25
C LEU A 261 1.79 37.77 -18.03
N THR A 262 2.39 37.00 -18.92
CA THR A 262 2.41 35.53 -18.80
C THR A 262 3.26 35.05 -17.61
N SER A 263 4.36 35.73 -17.32
CA SER A 263 5.20 35.42 -16.16
C SER A 263 4.46 35.68 -14.84
N MET A 264 3.75 36.79 -14.72
CA MET A 264 2.92 37.10 -13.54
C MET A 264 1.81 36.06 -13.38
N GLY A 265 1.12 35.69 -14.45
CA GLY A 265 0.10 34.64 -14.45
C GLY A 265 0.69 33.29 -14.04
N GLY A 266 1.85 32.92 -14.54
CA GLY A 266 2.57 31.69 -14.19
C GLY A 266 2.97 31.62 -12.71
N ILE A 267 3.49 32.71 -12.15
CA ILE A 267 3.86 32.79 -10.73
C ILE A 267 2.61 32.64 -9.83
N LEU A 268 1.53 33.36 -10.16
CA LEU A 268 0.28 33.23 -9.43
C LEU A 268 -0.32 31.83 -9.53
N GLY A 269 -0.29 31.22 -10.72
CA GLY A 269 -0.74 29.84 -10.92
C GLY A 269 0.08 28.83 -10.13
N ALA A 270 1.41 28.98 -10.11
CA ALA A 270 2.29 28.13 -9.32
C ALA A 270 2.06 28.30 -7.80
N ALA A 271 1.90 29.53 -7.34
CA ALA A 271 1.63 29.82 -5.92
C ALA A 271 0.30 29.22 -5.45
N THR A 272 -0.75 29.33 -6.26
CA THR A 272 -2.06 28.70 -5.95
C THR A 272 -2.00 27.18 -6.04
N GLY A 273 -1.26 26.61 -7.01
CA GLY A 273 -1.11 25.17 -7.18
C GLY A 273 -0.35 24.50 -6.03
N ILE A 274 0.60 25.18 -5.41
CA ILE A 274 1.36 24.68 -4.24
C ILE A 274 0.60 24.96 -2.94
N GLY A 275 -0.01 26.13 -2.79
CA GLY A 275 -0.61 26.55 -1.53
C GLY A 275 -1.95 25.90 -1.22
N LEU A 276 -2.77 25.58 -2.25
CA LEU A 276 -4.08 24.93 -2.05
C LEU A 276 -3.99 23.52 -1.44
N PRO A 277 -3.10 22.61 -1.91
CA PRO A 277 -2.96 21.28 -1.30
C PRO A 277 -2.50 21.34 0.16
N GLU A 278 -1.58 22.24 0.50
CA GLU A 278 -1.13 22.40 1.89
C GLU A 278 -2.25 22.90 2.82
N MET A 279 -3.11 23.78 2.30
CA MET A 279 -4.24 24.30 3.09
C MET A 279 -5.38 23.29 3.27
N MET A 280 -5.49 22.30 2.37
CA MET A 280 -6.47 21.20 2.48
C MET A 280 -5.95 20.01 3.29
N SER A 281 -4.66 19.96 3.60
CA SER A 281 -4.00 18.90 4.39
C SER A 281 -4.04 19.17 5.90
N HIS A 282 -4.55 20.31 6.34
CA HIS A 282 -4.83 20.67 7.75
C HIS A 282 -6.34 20.68 7.99
#